data_27d69cf47b599bcecaf38ae2c08e5cb0
#
_entry.id   27d69cf47b599bcecaf38ae2c08e5cb0
#
_cell.length_a   1.000
_cell.length_b   1.000
_cell.length_c   1.000
_cell.angle_alpha   90.00
_cell.angle_beta   90.00
_cell.angle_gamma   90.00
#
_symmetry.space_group_name_H-M   'P 1'
#
loop_
_entity.id
_entity.type
_entity.pdbx_description
1 polymer ?
#
loop_
_entity_poly.entity_id
_entity_poly.type
_entity_poly.pdbx_seq_one_letter_code
_entity_poly.pdbx_strand_id
1 'polypeptide(L)'
;MLCWFISYTKKIKCIVKQVLLVFLGGGLGSAFRYLISNIPFLNIIKFPFHTFLSNIIGCLIFGLFMGWAIKNDQIDSPNTLLIATGFCGGLTTFSTFAYENINMIKSGDLNHFILYTLFSIITSFSSIYLGMLIIK
;
A
#
# COMPACT_ATOMS: atom_id res chain seq x y z
N MET A 1 18.60 -4.09 -38.47
CA MET A 1 19.31 -4.37 -37.22
C MET A 1 19.43 -3.13 -36.33
N LEU A 2 19.84 -1.96 -36.82
CA LEU A 2 19.99 -0.72 -36.02
C LEU A 2 18.67 -0.22 -35.38
N CYS A 3 17.56 -0.22 -36.13
CA CYS A 3 16.24 0.22 -35.62
C CYS A 3 15.74 -0.63 -34.45
N TRP A 4 15.97 -1.93 -34.49
CA TRP A 4 15.60 -2.85 -33.40
C TRP A 4 16.40 -2.54 -32.12
N PHE A 5 17.71 -2.30 -32.26
CA PHE A 5 18.61 -1.98 -31.16
C PHE A 5 18.23 -0.64 -30.48
N ILE A 6 17.89 0.38 -31.28
CA ILE A 6 17.45 1.69 -30.76
C ILE A 6 16.11 1.57 -30.01
N SER A 7 15.16 0.78 -30.52
CA SER A 7 13.88 0.53 -29.86
C SER A 7 14.06 -0.22 -28.54
N TYR A 8 14.96 -1.20 -28.52
CA TYR A 8 15.27 -2.01 -27.33
C TYR A 8 15.92 -1.17 -26.21
N THR A 9 16.90 -0.33 -26.55
CA THR A 9 17.57 0.55 -25.59
C THR A 9 16.63 1.61 -25.02
N LYS A 10 15.69 2.14 -25.81
CA LYS A 10 14.66 3.06 -25.36
C LYS A 10 13.69 2.41 -24.39
N LYS A 11 13.30 1.15 -24.65
CA LYS A 11 12.44 0.34 -23.77
C LYS A 11 13.12 0.06 -22.42
N ILE A 12 14.41 -0.29 -22.41
CA ILE A 12 15.17 -0.53 -21.18
C ILE A 12 15.25 0.76 -20.34
N LYS A 13 15.58 1.90 -20.95
CA LYS A 13 15.64 3.19 -20.23
C LYS A 13 14.29 3.53 -19.60
N CYS A 14 13.17 3.24 -20.28
CA CYS A 14 11.83 3.44 -19.75
C CYS A 14 11.57 2.56 -18.51
N ILE A 15 11.90 1.26 -18.60
CA ILE A 15 11.75 0.30 -17.49
C ILE A 15 12.60 0.71 -16.27
N VAL A 16 13.86 1.09 -16.48
CA VAL A 16 14.74 1.54 -15.38
C VAL A 16 14.14 2.76 -14.66
N LYS A 17 13.63 3.74 -15.41
CA LYS A 17 12.95 4.90 -14.81
C LYS A 17 11.72 4.49 -13.98
N GLN A 18 10.91 3.57 -14.49
CA GLN A 18 9.73 3.06 -13.79
C GLN A 18 10.11 2.34 -12.48
N VAL A 19 11.12 1.48 -12.54
CA VAL A 19 11.65 0.76 -11.35
C VAL A 19 12.16 1.74 -10.29
N LEU A 20 12.89 2.81 -10.71
CA LEU A 20 13.36 3.83 -9.79
C LEU A 20 12.21 4.58 -9.09
N LEU A 21 11.12 4.88 -9.81
CA LEU A 21 9.94 5.51 -9.21
C LEU A 21 9.27 4.59 -8.17
N VAL A 22 9.11 3.31 -8.50
CA VAL A 22 8.56 2.31 -7.56
C VAL A 22 9.48 2.15 -6.35
N PHE A 23 10.80 2.11 -6.56
CA PHE A 23 11.79 2.02 -5.49
C PHE A 23 11.73 3.22 -4.52
N LEU A 24 11.70 4.43 -5.06
CA LEU A 24 11.60 5.65 -4.24
C LEU A 24 10.27 5.72 -3.48
N GLY A 25 9.16 5.49 -4.17
CA GLY A 25 7.84 5.43 -3.52
C GLY A 25 7.76 4.35 -2.46
N GLY A 26 8.22 3.12 -2.79
CA GLY A 26 8.20 1.97 -1.89
C GLY A 26 9.10 2.18 -0.66
N GLY A 27 10.27 2.76 -0.84
CA GLY A 27 11.18 3.13 0.25
C GLY A 27 10.52 4.13 1.21
N LEU A 28 9.92 5.21 0.68
CA LEU A 28 9.19 6.19 1.48
C LEU A 28 7.99 5.56 2.19
N GLY A 29 7.16 4.76 1.50
CA GLY A 29 6.02 4.08 2.09
C GLY A 29 6.42 3.14 3.23
N SER A 30 7.48 2.33 3.03
CA SER A 30 8.01 1.43 4.05
C SER A 30 8.60 2.18 5.25
N ALA A 31 9.27 3.31 5.01
CA ALA A 31 9.77 4.18 6.08
C ALA A 31 8.61 4.78 6.90
N PHE A 32 7.56 5.24 6.25
CA PHE A 32 6.35 5.74 6.93
C PHE A 32 5.68 4.66 7.78
N ARG A 33 5.53 3.44 7.24
CA ARG A 33 5.01 2.30 8.01
C ARG A 33 5.86 1.99 9.23
N TYR A 34 7.18 2.03 9.10
CA TYR A 34 8.09 1.85 10.23
C TYR A 34 7.91 2.95 11.29
N LEU A 35 7.73 4.20 10.89
CA LEU A 35 7.45 5.29 11.83
C LEU A 35 6.14 5.08 12.58
N ILE A 36 5.07 4.65 11.89
CA ILE A 36 3.78 4.31 12.52
C ILE A 36 3.97 3.18 13.55
N SER A 37 4.77 2.15 13.23
CA SER A 37 5.00 1.02 14.15
C SER A 37 5.78 1.41 15.42
N ASN A 38 6.50 2.53 15.40
CA ASN A 38 7.24 3.05 16.55
C ASN A 38 6.41 4.02 17.43
N ILE A 39 5.14 4.26 17.14
CA ILE A 39 4.26 5.08 17.98
C ILE A 39 3.92 4.28 19.26
N PRO A 40 4.40 4.70 20.46
CA PRO A 40 4.28 3.88 21.69
C PRO A 40 2.82 3.58 22.07
N PHE A 41 1.93 4.55 21.85
CA PHE A 41 0.51 4.42 22.18
C PHE A 41 -0.19 3.28 21.42
N LEU A 42 0.24 2.99 20.19
CA LEU A 42 -0.36 1.93 19.36
C LEU A 42 0.04 0.51 19.80
N ASN A 43 1.04 0.39 20.68
CA ASN A 43 1.56 -0.89 21.16
C ASN A 43 1.04 -1.29 22.55
N ILE A 44 0.20 -0.46 23.19
CA ILE A 44 -0.34 -0.72 24.53
C ILE A 44 -1.42 -1.78 24.54
N ILE A 45 -2.11 -1.96 23.42
CA ILE A 45 -3.28 -2.84 23.29
C ILE A 45 -2.86 -4.12 22.55
N LYS A 46 -3.42 -5.28 22.93
CA LYS A 46 -3.19 -6.57 22.25
C LYS A 46 -3.60 -6.60 20.76
N PHE A 47 -4.29 -5.59 20.30
CA PHE A 47 -4.70 -5.44 18.89
C PHE A 47 -3.58 -4.77 18.07
N PRO A 48 -3.23 -5.28 16.87
CA PRO A 48 -2.12 -4.74 16.06
C PRO A 48 -2.51 -3.42 15.35
N PHE A 49 -2.71 -2.36 16.13
CA PHE A 49 -3.17 -1.07 15.61
C PHE A 49 -2.21 -0.44 14.59
N HIS A 50 -0.92 -0.66 14.72
CA HIS A 50 0.09 -0.12 13.80
C HIS A 50 -0.08 -0.67 12.37
N THR A 51 -0.28 -2.00 12.23
CA THR A 51 -0.54 -2.64 10.93
C THR A 51 -1.90 -2.23 10.38
N PHE A 52 -2.92 -2.25 11.22
CA PHE A 52 -4.28 -1.83 10.87
C PHE A 52 -4.32 -0.40 10.34
N LEU A 53 -3.72 0.54 11.07
CA LEU A 53 -3.67 1.96 10.70
C LEU A 53 -2.89 2.20 9.41
N SER A 54 -1.73 1.56 9.27
CA SER A 54 -0.91 1.67 8.04
C SER A 54 -1.68 1.20 6.81
N ASN A 55 -2.42 0.10 6.93
CA ASN A 55 -3.23 -0.44 5.84
C ASN A 55 -4.41 0.49 5.50
N ILE A 56 -5.13 1.04 6.50
CA ILE A 56 -6.23 1.98 6.27
C ILE A 56 -5.74 3.25 5.59
N ILE A 57 -4.67 3.86 6.11
CA ILE A 57 -4.11 5.10 5.54
C ILE A 57 -3.63 4.83 4.11
N GLY A 58 -2.89 3.75 3.89
CA GLY A 58 -2.41 3.39 2.55
C GLY A 58 -3.55 3.12 1.57
N CYS A 59 -4.61 2.42 1.99
CA CYS A 59 -5.81 2.17 1.21
C CYS A 59 -6.57 3.45 0.87
N LEU A 60 -6.70 4.39 1.82
CA LEU A 60 -7.35 5.66 1.60
C LEU A 60 -6.58 6.53 0.59
N ILE A 61 -5.26 6.65 0.77
CA ILE A 61 -4.39 7.39 -0.17
C ILE A 61 -4.45 6.76 -1.55
N PHE A 62 -4.41 5.43 -1.63
CA PHE A 62 -4.55 4.69 -2.88
C PHE A 62 -5.87 5.01 -3.57
N GLY A 63 -6.99 4.96 -2.84
CA GLY A 63 -8.32 5.27 -3.37
C GLY A 63 -8.45 6.71 -3.87
N LEU A 64 -7.98 7.69 -3.09
CA LEU A 64 -7.95 9.11 -3.50
C LEU A 64 -7.14 9.30 -4.77
N PHE A 65 -5.94 8.75 -4.81
CA PHE A 65 -5.05 8.91 -5.97
C PHE A 65 -5.59 8.20 -7.21
N MET A 66 -6.12 6.98 -7.08
CA MET A 66 -6.69 6.24 -8.21
C MET A 66 -7.97 6.90 -8.73
N GLY A 67 -8.82 7.44 -7.85
CA GLY A 67 -9.97 8.25 -8.27
C GLY A 67 -9.54 9.45 -9.12
N TRP A 68 -8.49 10.17 -8.68
CA TRP A 68 -7.91 11.27 -9.45
C TRP A 68 -7.28 10.80 -10.77
N ALA A 69 -6.52 9.71 -10.74
CA ALA A 69 -5.83 9.19 -11.93
C ALA A 69 -6.82 8.71 -13.01
N ILE A 70 -7.92 8.07 -12.61
CA ILE A 70 -8.98 7.64 -13.53
C ILE A 70 -9.65 8.87 -14.15
N LYS A 71 -10.01 9.87 -13.34
CA LYS A 71 -10.70 11.08 -13.81
C LYS A 71 -9.87 11.90 -14.80
N ASN A 72 -8.54 11.82 -14.71
CA ASN A 72 -7.61 12.60 -15.55
C ASN A 72 -6.86 11.75 -16.59
N ASP A 73 -7.26 10.51 -16.85
CA ASP A 73 -6.59 9.58 -17.77
C ASP A 73 -5.09 9.39 -17.47
N GLN A 74 -4.73 9.37 -16.18
CA GLN A 74 -3.36 9.28 -15.69
C GLN A 74 -3.01 7.92 -15.06
N ILE A 75 -3.78 6.86 -15.38
CA ILE A 75 -3.57 5.52 -14.78
C ILE A 75 -2.16 4.99 -15.05
N ASP A 76 -1.66 5.17 -16.26
CA ASP A 76 -0.32 4.70 -16.69
C ASP A 76 0.79 5.76 -16.51
N SER A 77 0.52 6.80 -15.72
CA SER A 77 1.48 7.88 -15.52
C SER A 77 2.63 7.49 -14.57
N PRO A 78 3.79 8.16 -14.68
CA PRO A 78 4.88 8.00 -13.72
C PRO A 78 4.45 8.26 -12.26
N ASN A 79 3.49 9.16 -12.04
CA ASN A 79 2.96 9.46 -10.71
C ASN A 79 2.21 8.26 -10.12
N THR A 80 1.50 7.49 -10.96
CA THR A 80 0.80 6.27 -10.52
C THR A 80 1.79 5.20 -10.06
N LEU A 81 2.92 5.05 -10.75
CA LEU A 81 3.98 4.15 -10.31
C LEU A 81 4.62 4.59 -8.98
N LEU A 82 4.87 5.88 -8.83
CA LEU A 82 5.46 6.43 -7.61
C LEU A 82 4.52 6.31 -6.41
N ILE A 83 3.26 6.74 -6.56
CA ILE A 83 2.30 6.88 -5.44
C ILE A 83 1.53 5.59 -5.21
N ALA A 84 0.81 5.08 -6.22
CA ALA A 84 -0.04 3.91 -6.02
C ALA A 84 0.79 2.63 -5.84
N THR A 85 1.66 2.31 -6.81
CA THR A 85 2.46 1.08 -6.76
C THR A 85 3.59 1.18 -5.74
N GLY A 86 4.33 2.30 -5.71
CA GLY A 86 5.46 2.49 -4.81
C GLY A 86 4.98 2.80 -3.39
N PHE A 87 4.55 4.04 -3.15
CA PHE A 87 4.28 4.53 -1.79
C PHE A 87 3.18 3.72 -1.07
N CYS A 88 2.01 3.57 -1.68
CA CYS A 88 0.93 2.81 -1.04
C CYS A 88 1.29 1.33 -0.89
N GLY A 89 1.96 0.72 -1.89
CA GLY A 89 2.45 -0.66 -1.80
C GLY A 89 3.50 -0.87 -0.71
N GLY A 90 4.37 0.13 -0.45
CA GLY A 90 5.34 0.11 0.64
C GLY A 90 4.72 0.38 2.02
N LEU A 91 3.70 1.23 2.08
CA LEU A 91 3.01 1.60 3.31
C LEU A 91 2.11 0.48 3.82
N THR A 92 1.34 -0.16 2.95
CA THR A 92 0.47 -1.30 3.28
C THR A 92 1.28 -2.59 3.43
N THR A 93 0.78 -3.54 4.23
CA THR A 93 1.46 -4.82 4.42
C THR A 93 0.49 -5.96 4.68
N PHE A 94 0.51 -6.95 3.79
CA PHE A 94 -0.22 -8.21 3.98
C PHE A 94 0.60 -9.22 4.77
N SER A 95 1.92 -9.23 4.63
CA SER A 95 2.79 -10.19 5.33
C SER A 95 2.77 -10.02 6.84
N THR A 96 2.85 -8.79 7.34
CA THR A 96 2.73 -8.49 8.78
C THR A 96 1.33 -8.85 9.29
N PHE A 97 0.28 -8.47 8.57
CA PHE A 97 -1.10 -8.83 8.88
C PHE A 97 -1.28 -10.35 9.00
N ALA A 98 -0.77 -11.12 8.03
CA ALA A 98 -0.86 -12.58 8.06
C ALA A 98 -0.09 -13.19 9.25
N TYR A 99 1.11 -12.68 9.54
CA TYR A 99 1.92 -13.12 10.68
C TYR A 99 1.22 -12.87 12.03
N GLU A 100 0.63 -11.70 12.21
CA GLU A 100 -0.12 -11.34 13.42
C GLU A 100 -1.33 -12.24 13.61
N ASN A 101 -2.08 -12.52 12.54
CA ASN A 101 -3.21 -13.47 12.58
C ASN A 101 -2.78 -14.89 12.96
N ILE A 102 -1.69 -15.41 12.40
CA ILE A 102 -1.16 -16.71 12.76
C ILE A 102 -0.75 -16.76 14.24
N ASN A 103 -0.18 -15.71 14.79
CA ASN A 103 0.17 -15.64 16.20
C ASN A 103 -1.07 -15.65 17.10
N MET A 104 -2.16 -14.96 16.72
CA MET A 104 -3.43 -15.01 17.43
C MET A 104 -4.03 -16.42 17.43
N ILE A 105 -4.02 -17.11 16.30
CA ILE A 105 -4.47 -18.50 16.21
C ILE A 105 -3.63 -19.42 17.12
N LYS A 106 -2.30 -19.29 17.06
CA LYS A 106 -1.38 -20.11 17.89
C LYS A 106 -1.53 -19.87 19.39
N SER A 107 -1.89 -18.65 19.79
CA SER A 107 -2.16 -18.31 21.20
C SER A 107 -3.56 -18.70 21.66
N GLY A 108 -4.42 -19.24 20.78
CA GLY A 108 -5.81 -19.58 21.07
C GLY A 108 -6.76 -18.40 21.14
N ASP A 109 -6.30 -17.19 20.76
CA ASP A 109 -7.09 -15.96 20.80
C ASP A 109 -7.91 -15.77 19.52
N LEU A 110 -8.85 -16.69 19.31
CA LEU A 110 -9.68 -16.74 18.11
C LEU A 110 -10.61 -15.52 17.98
N ASN A 111 -11.03 -14.93 19.10
CA ASN A 111 -11.90 -13.76 19.07
C ASN A 111 -11.17 -12.54 18.45
N HIS A 112 -9.97 -12.24 18.92
CA HIS A 112 -9.17 -11.15 18.33
C HIS A 112 -8.78 -11.45 16.88
N PHE A 113 -8.45 -12.70 16.56
CA PHE A 113 -8.20 -13.13 15.17
C PHE A 113 -9.37 -12.79 14.24
N ILE A 114 -10.59 -13.23 14.59
CA ILE A 114 -11.78 -13.01 13.77
C ILE A 114 -12.07 -11.51 13.63
N LEU A 115 -12.08 -10.79 14.75
CA LEU A 115 -12.35 -9.36 14.76
C LEU A 115 -11.30 -8.58 13.92
N TYR A 116 -10.01 -8.85 14.16
CA TYR A 116 -8.93 -8.19 13.44
C TYR A 116 -9.01 -8.43 11.94
N THR A 117 -9.24 -9.68 11.54
CA THR A 117 -9.37 -10.04 10.12
C THR A 117 -10.53 -9.34 9.45
N LEU A 118 -11.72 -9.43 10.04
CA LEU A 118 -12.94 -8.83 9.48
C LEU A 118 -12.84 -7.30 9.42
N PHE A 119 -12.45 -6.66 10.51
CA PHE A 119 -12.30 -5.20 10.54
C PHE A 119 -11.24 -4.72 9.55
N SER A 120 -10.09 -5.40 9.44
CA SER A 120 -9.04 -5.01 8.50
C SER A 120 -9.52 -5.09 7.06
N ILE A 121 -10.22 -6.16 6.68
CA ILE A 121 -10.73 -6.33 5.33
C ILE A 121 -11.80 -5.27 5.02
N ILE A 122 -12.84 -5.18 5.86
CA ILE A 122 -13.96 -4.26 5.64
C ILE A 122 -13.49 -2.81 5.56
N THR A 123 -12.65 -2.38 6.51
CA THR A 123 -12.16 -1.00 6.54
C THR A 123 -11.22 -0.68 5.40
N SER A 124 -10.36 -1.62 4.95
CA SER A 124 -9.48 -1.41 3.80
C SER A 124 -10.27 -1.22 2.51
N PHE A 125 -11.25 -2.10 2.24
CA PHE A 125 -12.13 -1.94 1.06
C PHE A 125 -12.92 -0.65 1.11
N SER A 126 -13.51 -0.33 2.29
CA SER A 126 -14.26 0.91 2.49
C SER A 126 -13.37 2.14 2.29
N SER A 127 -12.13 2.12 2.76
CA SER A 127 -11.19 3.23 2.60
C SER A 127 -10.84 3.50 1.13
N ILE A 128 -10.58 2.46 0.34
CA ILE A 128 -10.36 2.61 -1.11
C ILE A 128 -11.61 3.21 -1.76
N TYR A 129 -12.78 2.63 -1.49
CA TYR A 129 -14.04 3.06 -2.09
C TYR A 129 -14.37 4.51 -1.75
N LEU A 130 -14.26 4.90 -0.47
CA LEU A 130 -14.46 6.28 -0.02
C LEU A 130 -13.44 7.24 -0.65
N GLY A 131 -12.17 6.85 -0.73
CA GLY A 131 -11.14 7.65 -1.39
C GLY A 131 -11.50 7.93 -2.86
N MET A 132 -11.95 6.92 -3.59
CA MET A 132 -12.39 7.08 -4.98
C MET A 132 -13.66 7.94 -5.09
N LEU A 133 -14.60 7.83 -4.16
CA LEU A 133 -15.84 8.62 -4.16
C LEU A 133 -15.59 10.12 -3.92
N ILE A 134 -14.65 10.47 -3.05
CA ILE A 134 -14.31 11.88 -2.71
C ILE A 134 -13.84 12.64 -3.96
N ILE A 135 -13.17 11.96 -4.88
CA ILE A 135 -12.58 12.56 -6.08
C ILE A 135 -13.55 12.52 -7.29
N LYS A 136 -14.64 11.77 -7.20
CA LYS A 136 -15.63 11.65 -8.27
C LYS A 136 -16.32 12.99 -8.52
#